data_6b89f58b9aa52862477eb3802a663dec
#
_entry.id   6b89f58b9aa52862477eb3802a663dec
#
_cell.length_a   1.000
_cell.length_b   1.000
_cell.length_c   1.000
_cell.angle_alpha   90.00
_cell.angle_beta   90.00
_cell.angle_gamma   90.00
#
_symmetry.space_group_name_H-M   'P 1'
#
loop_
_entity.id
_entity.type
_entity.pdbx_description
1 polymer ?
#
loop_
_entity_poly.entity_id
_entity_poly.type
_entity_poly.pdbx_seq_one_letter_code
_entity_poly.pdbx_strand_id
1 'polypeptide(L)'
;MNALFAKMTLLIVPGAALQAQAQVRDSPYHSKYPAMAPIDQYLMAPDAEIAMARSGAPESLSRDAEVMALGRQGYETVVQGKNGFVCLVQRSWTAGINDPDFWNPKLRAPICFNPPAARSYLPQTIRKTEMILAGRSKAQMFEDIAAALDKKELPAPESGAMCYMMSKQQYLSDEGGRWHPHLMFFLPLTDPMAWGAGLKGSPVIAMKDTEGRLTVFLIPVGRWSDGTDAPPIEGK
;
A
#
# COMPACT_ATOMS: atom_id res chain seq x y z
N MET A 1 -26.84 81.63 -17.15
CA MET A 1 -26.17 80.70 -16.23
C MET A 1 -26.49 79.28 -16.71
N ASN A 2 -25.57 78.74 -17.54
CA ASN A 2 -25.77 77.43 -18.19
C ASN A 2 -24.99 76.36 -17.41
N ALA A 3 -25.70 75.35 -16.93
CA ALA A 3 -25.11 74.19 -16.29
C ALA A 3 -24.92 73.09 -17.33
N LEU A 4 -23.68 72.74 -17.61
CA LEU A 4 -23.28 71.58 -18.44
C LEU A 4 -23.40 70.26 -17.60
N PHE A 5 -24.30 69.40 -18.02
CA PHE A 5 -24.29 67.99 -17.52
C PHE A 5 -23.33 67.13 -18.34
N ALA A 6 -22.22 66.71 -17.74
CA ALA A 6 -21.32 65.70 -18.31
C ALA A 6 -21.89 64.31 -18.12
N LYS A 7 -22.20 63.63 -19.20
CA LYS A 7 -22.56 62.19 -19.18
C LYS A 7 -21.30 61.36 -19.07
N MET A 8 -21.12 60.66 -17.98
CA MET A 8 -20.10 59.69 -17.71
C MET A 8 -20.53 58.30 -18.22
N THR A 9 -19.97 57.86 -19.34
CA THR A 9 -20.23 56.55 -19.93
C THR A 9 -19.36 55.53 -19.22
N LEU A 10 -19.98 54.60 -18.49
CA LEU A 10 -19.32 53.49 -17.78
C LEU A 10 -19.06 52.40 -18.81
N LEU A 11 -17.77 52.18 -19.18
CA LEU A 11 -17.34 51.03 -19.96
C LEU A 11 -17.24 49.79 -19.08
N ILE A 12 -18.16 48.86 -19.27
CA ILE A 12 -18.11 47.54 -18.67
C ILE A 12 -17.17 46.67 -19.52
N VAL A 13 -15.98 46.36 -19.00
CA VAL A 13 -15.07 45.39 -19.58
C VAL A 13 -15.50 43.98 -19.08
N PRO A 14 -15.83 43.03 -19.96
CA PRO A 14 -16.12 41.68 -19.52
C PRO A 14 -14.81 41.01 -19.10
N GLY A 15 -14.69 40.75 -17.80
CA GLY A 15 -13.61 39.95 -17.23
C GLY A 15 -13.71 38.51 -17.72
N ALA A 16 -12.82 38.09 -18.61
CA ALA A 16 -12.61 36.71 -18.95
C ALA A 16 -12.05 35.97 -17.71
N ALA A 17 -12.87 35.20 -17.04
CA ALA A 17 -12.42 34.25 -16.01
C ALA A 17 -11.58 33.20 -16.70
N LEU A 18 -10.25 33.26 -16.58
CA LEU A 18 -9.36 32.15 -16.88
C LEU A 18 -9.67 31.04 -15.86
N GLN A 19 -10.43 30.05 -16.29
CA GLN A 19 -10.48 28.77 -15.61
C GLN A 19 -9.13 28.09 -15.82
N ALA A 20 -8.27 28.15 -14.80
CA ALA A 20 -7.08 27.31 -14.72
C ALA A 20 -7.54 25.87 -14.57
N GLN A 21 -7.70 25.16 -15.67
CA GLN A 21 -7.80 23.70 -15.66
C GLN A 21 -6.43 23.20 -15.17
N ALA A 22 -6.41 22.67 -13.95
CA ALA A 22 -5.28 21.92 -13.46
C ALA A 22 -5.10 20.72 -14.39
N GLN A 23 -4.16 20.82 -15.33
CA GLN A 23 -3.71 19.68 -16.11
C GLN A 23 -3.08 18.71 -15.11
N VAL A 24 -3.78 17.63 -14.80
CA VAL A 24 -3.17 16.43 -14.23
C VAL A 24 -2.07 16.06 -15.21
N ARG A 25 -0.82 16.31 -14.82
CA ARG A 25 0.34 15.88 -15.60
C ARG A 25 0.26 14.34 -15.59
N ASP A 26 -0.14 13.78 -16.74
CA ASP A 26 0.03 12.37 -17.00
C ASP A 26 1.49 12.02 -16.72
N SER A 27 1.73 11.15 -15.76
CA SER A 27 3.04 10.59 -15.51
C SER A 27 3.54 9.95 -16.81
N PRO A 28 4.78 10.19 -17.27
CA PRO A 28 5.30 9.60 -18.50
C PRO A 28 5.42 8.06 -18.44
N TYR A 29 5.12 7.47 -17.31
CA TYR A 29 5.02 6.00 -17.16
C TYR A 29 3.63 5.54 -17.60
N HIS A 30 3.48 5.17 -18.85
CA HIS A 30 2.35 4.36 -19.28
C HIS A 30 2.37 3.07 -18.47
N SER A 31 1.43 2.93 -17.53
CA SER A 31 1.28 1.68 -16.78
C SER A 31 1.07 0.54 -17.77
N LYS A 32 1.92 -0.49 -17.71
CA LYS A 32 1.77 -1.73 -18.46
C LYS A 32 0.44 -2.43 -18.15
N TYR A 33 -0.13 -2.12 -17.00
CA TYR A 33 -1.35 -2.66 -16.46
C TYR A 33 -2.37 -1.53 -16.23
N PRO A 34 -3.10 -1.08 -17.27
CA PRO A 34 -4.00 0.08 -17.18
C PRO A 34 -5.29 -0.22 -16.40
N ALA A 35 -5.66 -1.49 -16.26
CA ALA A 35 -6.88 -1.94 -15.59
C ALA A 35 -6.68 -3.30 -14.92
N MET A 36 -7.61 -3.67 -14.03
CA MET A 36 -7.64 -4.98 -13.39
C MET A 36 -7.84 -6.08 -14.43
N ALA A 37 -6.97 -7.08 -14.42
CA ALA A 37 -7.15 -8.31 -15.18
C ALA A 37 -8.29 -9.17 -14.59
N PRO A 38 -8.81 -10.19 -15.29
CA PRO A 38 -9.72 -11.16 -14.69
C PRO A 38 -9.16 -11.76 -13.41
N ILE A 39 -10.01 -11.93 -12.39
CA ILE A 39 -9.60 -12.35 -11.05
C ILE A 39 -8.77 -13.64 -11.05
N ASP A 40 -9.03 -14.55 -11.97
CA ASP A 40 -8.29 -15.82 -12.07
C ASP A 40 -6.78 -15.64 -12.27
N GLN A 41 -6.34 -14.50 -12.83
CA GLN A 41 -4.92 -14.20 -12.99
C GLN A 41 -4.23 -13.81 -11.66
N TYR A 42 -5.01 -13.43 -10.66
CA TYR A 42 -4.51 -13.10 -9.31
C TYR A 42 -4.57 -14.29 -8.36
N LEU A 43 -5.37 -15.31 -8.64
CA LEU A 43 -5.49 -16.49 -7.80
C LEU A 43 -4.25 -17.39 -7.91
N MET A 44 -4.03 -18.16 -6.87
CA MET A 44 -2.99 -19.19 -6.80
C MET A 44 -3.62 -20.54 -6.45
N ALA A 45 -2.91 -21.64 -6.73
CA ALA A 45 -3.28 -22.93 -6.18
C ALA A 45 -3.19 -22.87 -4.64
N PRO A 46 -4.17 -23.43 -3.90
CA PRO A 46 -4.25 -23.26 -2.44
C PRO A 46 -2.95 -23.61 -1.68
N ASP A 47 -2.37 -24.76 -1.96
CA ASP A 47 -1.12 -25.19 -1.27
C ASP A 47 0.06 -24.25 -1.60
N ALA A 48 0.14 -23.75 -2.85
CA ALA A 48 1.17 -22.81 -3.26
C ALA A 48 1.00 -21.46 -2.56
N GLU A 49 -0.25 -20.98 -2.41
CA GLU A 49 -0.51 -19.73 -1.71
C GLU A 49 -0.20 -19.84 -0.21
N ILE A 50 -0.58 -20.94 0.44
CA ILE A 50 -0.24 -21.21 1.85
C ILE A 50 1.28 -21.23 2.05
N ALA A 51 2.01 -21.95 1.21
CA ALA A 51 3.47 -22.05 1.29
C ALA A 51 4.11 -20.67 1.09
N MET A 52 3.65 -19.91 0.08
CA MET A 52 4.17 -18.58 -0.20
C MET A 52 3.84 -17.60 0.92
N ALA A 53 2.63 -17.58 1.48
CA ALA A 53 2.26 -16.72 2.60
C ALA A 53 3.20 -16.95 3.81
N ARG A 54 3.43 -18.20 4.18
CA ARG A 54 4.32 -18.57 5.28
C ARG A 54 5.77 -18.15 5.04
N SER A 55 6.21 -18.13 3.78
CA SER A 55 7.57 -17.69 3.45
C SER A 55 7.82 -16.20 3.74
N GLY A 56 6.80 -15.40 4.06
CA GLY A 56 6.93 -14.00 4.44
C GLY A 56 7.71 -13.77 5.72
N ALA A 57 7.74 -14.75 6.65
CA ALA A 57 8.45 -14.67 7.93
C ALA A 57 9.25 -15.96 8.21
N PRO A 58 10.21 -15.93 9.18
CA PRO A 58 10.90 -17.14 9.62
C PRO A 58 9.94 -18.24 10.06
N GLU A 59 10.31 -19.49 9.83
CA GLU A 59 9.47 -20.66 10.13
C GLU A 59 9.04 -20.71 11.61
N SER A 60 9.89 -20.30 12.53
CA SER A 60 9.58 -20.21 13.96
C SER A 60 8.37 -19.32 14.29
N LEU A 61 8.01 -18.40 13.41
CA LEU A 61 6.83 -17.52 13.52
C LEU A 61 5.70 -18.02 12.62
N SER A 62 6.01 -18.31 11.35
CA SER A 62 4.99 -18.58 10.33
C SER A 62 4.38 -19.97 10.41
N ARG A 63 5.02 -20.94 11.09
CA ARG A 63 4.50 -22.29 11.28
C ARG A 63 3.15 -22.29 12.01
N ASP A 64 3.05 -21.52 13.10
CA ASP A 64 1.87 -21.42 13.95
C ASP A 64 0.99 -20.19 13.63
N ALA A 65 1.32 -19.47 12.56
CA ALA A 65 0.52 -18.32 12.11
C ALA A 65 -0.78 -18.77 11.44
N GLU A 66 -1.80 -17.95 11.58
CA GLU A 66 -2.97 -18.02 10.72
C GLU A 66 -2.55 -17.73 9.27
N VAL A 67 -3.13 -18.44 8.29
CA VAL A 67 -2.91 -18.15 6.88
C VAL A 67 -4.23 -17.80 6.23
N MET A 68 -4.24 -16.64 5.59
CA MET A 68 -5.34 -16.23 4.72
C MET A 68 -4.92 -16.38 3.26
N ALA A 69 -5.81 -16.93 2.43
CA ALA A 69 -5.62 -17.04 0.99
C ALA A 69 -6.66 -16.21 0.24
N LEU A 70 -6.29 -15.71 -0.94
CA LEU A 70 -7.19 -14.96 -1.79
C LEU A 70 -8.13 -15.91 -2.54
N GLY A 71 -9.43 -15.83 -2.24
CA GLY A 71 -10.52 -16.42 -3.00
C GLY A 71 -11.15 -15.42 -3.96
N ARG A 72 -12.21 -15.85 -4.66
CA ARG A 72 -12.96 -14.99 -5.59
C ARG A 72 -13.74 -13.86 -4.89
N GLN A 73 -14.00 -13.99 -3.60
CA GLN A 73 -14.78 -13.04 -2.80
C GLN A 73 -13.93 -12.22 -1.82
N GLY A 74 -12.63 -12.50 -1.75
CA GLY A 74 -11.70 -11.84 -0.84
C GLY A 74 -10.75 -12.82 -0.17
N TYR A 75 -10.08 -12.36 0.89
CA TYR A 75 -9.23 -13.20 1.69
C TYR A 75 -10.06 -14.04 2.68
N GLU A 76 -9.76 -15.32 2.75
CA GLU A 76 -10.40 -16.29 3.64
C GLU A 76 -9.33 -17.00 4.47
N THR A 77 -9.63 -17.28 5.76
CA THR A 77 -8.74 -18.08 6.61
C THR A 77 -8.75 -19.53 6.16
N VAL A 78 -7.63 -20.01 5.63
CA VAL A 78 -7.46 -21.39 5.16
C VAL A 78 -6.65 -22.26 6.14
N VAL A 79 -5.90 -21.63 7.05
CA VAL A 79 -5.20 -22.29 8.15
C VAL A 79 -5.41 -21.49 9.42
N GLN A 80 -5.92 -22.12 10.47
CA GLN A 80 -6.07 -21.51 11.79
C GLN A 80 -4.71 -21.35 12.47
N GLY A 81 -4.45 -20.15 13.03
CA GLY A 81 -3.23 -19.85 13.77
C GLY A 81 -3.34 -20.08 15.27
N LYS A 82 -2.19 -20.10 15.96
CA LYS A 82 -2.09 -20.29 17.42
C LYS A 82 -1.30 -19.19 18.12
N ASN A 83 -0.52 -18.39 17.38
CA ASN A 83 0.39 -17.38 17.93
C ASN A 83 -0.04 -15.94 17.68
N GLY A 84 -1.22 -15.74 17.05
CA GLY A 84 -1.76 -14.42 16.73
C GLY A 84 -1.13 -13.71 15.53
N PHE A 85 -0.11 -14.31 14.89
CA PHE A 85 0.39 -13.84 13.60
C PHE A 85 -0.58 -14.25 12.49
N VAL A 86 -0.69 -13.37 11.46
CA VAL A 86 -1.48 -13.64 10.25
C VAL A 86 -0.60 -13.45 9.03
N CYS A 87 -0.47 -14.49 8.22
CA CYS A 87 0.30 -14.46 6.98
C CYS A 87 -0.63 -14.55 5.76
N LEU A 88 -0.31 -13.79 4.71
CA LEU A 88 -1.01 -13.84 3.42
C LEU A 88 -0.09 -13.42 2.28
N VAL A 89 -0.56 -13.56 1.05
CA VAL A 89 0.13 -13.02 -0.13
C VAL A 89 -0.63 -11.82 -0.63
N GLN A 90 -0.11 -10.61 -0.39
CA GLN A 90 -0.71 -9.39 -0.93
C GLN A 90 -0.67 -9.36 -2.46
N ARG A 91 -1.64 -8.68 -3.03
CA ARG A 91 -1.75 -8.40 -4.47
C ARG A 91 -1.44 -6.94 -4.77
N SER A 92 -1.34 -6.61 -6.02
CA SER A 92 -0.90 -5.30 -6.51
C SER A 92 -1.75 -4.12 -6.01
N TRP A 93 -3.03 -4.30 -5.74
CA TRP A 93 -3.91 -3.23 -5.23
C TRP A 93 -3.67 -2.83 -3.77
N THR A 94 -2.74 -3.47 -3.07
CA THR A 94 -2.28 -3.01 -1.75
C THR A 94 -1.21 -1.91 -1.85
N ALA A 95 -0.66 -1.69 -3.05
CA ALA A 95 0.28 -0.61 -3.33
C ALA A 95 -0.38 0.78 -3.29
N GLY A 96 0.44 1.83 -3.35
CA GLY A 96 -0.03 3.21 -3.40
C GLY A 96 -0.78 3.55 -4.69
N ILE A 97 -1.60 4.61 -4.64
CA ILE A 97 -2.46 5.01 -5.77
C ILE A 97 -1.69 5.29 -7.06
N ASN A 98 -0.46 5.76 -6.97
CA ASN A 98 0.39 6.11 -8.11
C ASN A 98 1.34 4.98 -8.53
N ASP A 99 1.23 3.80 -7.93
CA ASP A 99 2.08 2.68 -8.28
C ASP A 99 1.76 2.20 -9.72
N PRO A 100 2.77 2.12 -10.62
CA PRO A 100 2.57 1.67 -12.00
C PRO A 100 2.14 0.20 -12.07
N ASP A 101 2.51 -0.61 -11.09
CA ASP A 101 2.15 -2.02 -10.98
C ASP A 101 0.83 -2.28 -10.23
N PHE A 102 0.04 -1.25 -9.92
CA PHE A 102 -1.21 -1.37 -9.15
C PHE A 102 -2.17 -2.46 -9.67
N TRP A 103 -2.21 -2.69 -10.95
CA TRP A 103 -3.04 -3.74 -11.59
C TRP A 103 -2.23 -4.94 -12.10
N ASN A 104 -0.95 -5.05 -11.71
CA ASN A 104 -0.10 -6.16 -12.15
C ASN A 104 -0.59 -7.50 -11.56
N PRO A 105 -1.14 -8.42 -12.39
CA PRO A 105 -1.70 -9.68 -11.89
C PRO A 105 -0.65 -10.67 -11.43
N LYS A 106 0.64 -10.41 -11.71
CA LYS A 106 1.75 -11.28 -11.29
C LYS A 106 2.26 -10.94 -9.89
N LEU A 107 1.94 -9.73 -9.37
CA LEU A 107 2.46 -9.27 -8.09
C LEU A 107 2.08 -10.25 -6.97
N ARG A 108 3.09 -10.67 -6.23
CA ARG A 108 3.00 -11.57 -5.08
C ARG A 108 3.90 -11.06 -3.98
N ALA A 109 3.32 -10.52 -2.93
CA ALA A 109 4.03 -9.95 -1.79
C ALA A 109 3.67 -10.73 -0.51
N PRO A 110 4.40 -11.82 -0.22
CA PRO A 110 4.21 -12.58 1.02
C PRO A 110 4.53 -11.71 2.23
N ILE A 111 3.58 -11.64 3.17
CA ILE A 111 3.65 -10.81 4.35
C ILE A 111 3.08 -11.55 5.55
N CYS A 112 3.72 -11.38 6.72
CA CYS A 112 3.20 -11.88 7.99
C CYS A 112 3.08 -10.73 8.98
N PHE A 113 1.86 -10.43 9.38
CA PHE A 113 1.55 -9.40 10.37
C PHE A 113 1.69 -9.96 11.78
N ASN A 114 2.29 -9.19 12.69
CA ASN A 114 2.26 -9.51 14.10
C ASN A 114 0.86 -9.26 14.71
N PRO A 115 0.57 -9.73 15.94
CA PRO A 115 -0.76 -9.57 16.52
C PRO A 115 -1.31 -8.12 16.55
N PRO A 116 -0.53 -7.07 16.91
CA PRO A 116 -1.01 -5.69 16.79
C PRO A 116 -1.35 -5.27 15.37
N ALA A 117 -0.52 -5.61 14.36
CA ALA A 117 -0.81 -5.27 12.97
C ALA A 117 -1.97 -6.09 12.39
N ALA A 118 -2.11 -7.35 12.80
CA ALA A 118 -3.25 -8.18 12.41
C ALA A 118 -4.60 -7.59 12.86
N ARG A 119 -4.64 -6.94 14.04
CA ARG A 119 -5.84 -6.27 14.53
C ARG A 119 -6.06 -4.87 13.96
N SER A 120 -5.00 -4.15 13.60
CA SER A 120 -5.10 -2.72 13.30
C SER A 120 -4.78 -2.33 11.86
N TYR A 121 -3.91 -3.03 11.15
CA TYR A 121 -3.54 -2.72 9.77
C TYR A 121 -4.13 -3.72 8.75
N LEU A 122 -4.12 -5.02 9.05
CA LEU A 122 -4.70 -6.05 8.18
C LEU A 122 -6.17 -5.76 7.78
N PRO A 123 -7.06 -5.24 8.65
CA PRO A 123 -8.43 -4.88 8.26
C PRO A 123 -8.49 -3.92 7.07
N GLN A 124 -7.56 -2.98 6.97
CA GLN A 124 -7.48 -2.07 5.82
C GLN A 124 -7.08 -2.81 4.53
N THR A 125 -6.14 -3.76 4.62
CA THR A 125 -5.73 -4.61 3.49
C THR A 125 -6.89 -5.45 2.96
N ILE A 126 -7.65 -6.07 3.86
CA ILE A 126 -8.84 -6.86 3.52
C ILE A 126 -9.89 -5.97 2.86
N ARG A 127 -10.18 -4.81 3.45
CA ARG A 127 -11.18 -3.87 2.94
C ARG A 127 -10.84 -3.36 1.54
N LYS A 128 -9.56 -3.03 1.27
CA LYS A 128 -9.09 -2.68 -0.08
C LYS A 128 -9.40 -3.80 -1.08
N THR A 129 -9.12 -5.05 -0.71
CA THR A 129 -9.39 -6.22 -1.57
C THR A 129 -10.88 -6.38 -1.86
N GLU A 130 -11.74 -6.31 -0.84
CA GLU A 130 -13.20 -6.38 -1.01
C GLU A 130 -13.73 -5.30 -1.96
N MET A 131 -13.27 -4.06 -1.81
CA MET A 131 -13.67 -2.94 -2.67
C MET A 131 -13.27 -3.17 -4.13
N ILE A 132 -12.04 -3.63 -4.37
CA ILE A 132 -11.56 -3.92 -5.72
C ILE A 132 -12.36 -5.05 -6.36
N LEU A 133 -12.64 -6.12 -5.62
CA LEU A 133 -13.45 -7.24 -6.11
C LEU A 133 -14.91 -6.84 -6.35
N ALA A 134 -15.42 -5.85 -5.62
CA ALA A 134 -16.72 -5.23 -5.85
C ALA A 134 -16.73 -4.24 -7.03
N GLY A 135 -15.62 -4.09 -7.77
CA GLY A 135 -15.54 -3.24 -8.97
C GLY A 135 -15.32 -1.76 -8.67
N ARG A 136 -14.90 -1.39 -7.45
CA ARG A 136 -14.53 -0.01 -7.14
C ARG A 136 -13.31 0.41 -7.96
N SER A 137 -13.34 1.62 -8.49
CA SER A 137 -12.17 2.21 -9.11
C SER A 137 -11.07 2.46 -8.08
N LYS A 138 -9.84 2.57 -8.54
CA LYS A 138 -8.67 2.90 -7.72
C LYS A 138 -8.90 4.16 -6.87
N ALA A 139 -9.40 5.25 -7.47
CA ALA A 139 -9.70 6.48 -6.75
C ALA A 139 -10.78 6.29 -5.66
N GLN A 140 -11.90 5.63 -6.02
CA GLN A 140 -12.97 5.34 -5.06
C GLN A 140 -12.48 4.50 -3.89
N MET A 141 -11.64 3.49 -4.13
CA MET A 141 -11.09 2.66 -3.05
C MET A 141 -10.29 3.50 -2.05
N PHE A 142 -9.42 4.41 -2.52
CA PHE A 142 -8.64 5.26 -1.62
C PHE A 142 -9.51 6.26 -0.86
N GLU A 143 -10.50 6.87 -1.52
CA GLU A 143 -11.47 7.77 -0.88
C GLU A 143 -12.30 7.04 0.19
N ASP A 144 -12.80 5.84 -0.11
CA ASP A 144 -13.59 5.03 0.82
C ASP A 144 -12.75 4.59 2.04
N ILE A 145 -11.46 4.24 1.85
CA ILE A 145 -10.54 3.90 2.95
C ILE A 145 -10.30 5.12 3.84
N ALA A 146 -9.99 6.28 3.26
CA ALA A 146 -9.78 7.50 4.01
C ALA A 146 -11.04 7.87 4.84
N ALA A 147 -12.22 7.78 4.23
CA ALA A 147 -13.48 8.03 4.90
C ALA A 147 -13.75 7.05 6.05
N ALA A 148 -13.45 5.76 5.87
CA ALA A 148 -13.63 4.73 6.91
C ALA A 148 -12.68 4.96 8.10
N LEU A 149 -11.44 5.40 7.85
CA LEU A 149 -10.49 5.78 8.90
C LEU A 149 -10.94 7.03 9.66
N ASP A 150 -11.41 8.06 8.95
CA ASP A 150 -11.91 9.30 9.57
C ASP A 150 -13.13 9.04 10.46
N LYS A 151 -13.99 8.09 10.07
CA LYS A 151 -15.17 7.64 10.85
C LYS A 151 -14.84 6.61 11.94
N LYS A 152 -13.58 6.17 12.05
CA LYS A 152 -13.13 5.10 12.95
C LYS A 152 -13.81 3.74 12.71
N GLU A 153 -14.26 3.49 11.49
CA GLU A 153 -14.74 2.18 11.03
C GLU A 153 -13.57 1.21 10.79
N LEU A 154 -12.40 1.77 10.46
CA LEU A 154 -11.13 1.07 10.44
C LEU A 154 -10.25 1.56 11.60
N PRO A 155 -9.55 0.66 12.31
CA PRO A 155 -8.67 1.05 13.40
C PRO A 155 -7.41 1.75 12.89
N ALA A 156 -6.88 2.67 13.69
CA ALA A 156 -5.53 3.20 13.51
C ALA A 156 -4.49 2.13 13.93
N PRO A 157 -3.25 2.20 13.41
CA PRO A 157 -2.19 1.27 13.81
C PRO A 157 -1.98 1.24 15.32
N GLU A 158 -2.03 0.05 15.92
CA GLU A 158 -1.71 -0.15 17.33
C GLU A 158 -0.21 0.04 17.59
N SER A 159 0.15 0.36 18.83
CA SER A 159 1.56 0.41 19.24
C SER A 159 2.24 -0.94 18.99
N GLY A 160 3.38 -0.91 18.32
CA GLY A 160 4.13 -2.12 17.97
C GLY A 160 3.58 -2.88 16.75
N ALA A 161 2.62 -2.32 16.00
CA ALA A 161 2.15 -2.91 14.77
C ALA A 161 3.29 -3.00 13.74
N MET A 162 3.61 -4.23 13.29
CA MET A 162 4.67 -4.49 12.33
C MET A 162 4.40 -5.75 11.50
N CYS A 163 5.14 -5.91 10.42
CA CYS A 163 5.11 -7.12 9.62
C CYS A 163 6.50 -7.55 9.15
N TYR A 164 6.57 -8.78 8.69
CA TYR A 164 7.71 -9.40 8.02
C TYR A 164 7.41 -9.51 6.52
N MET A 165 8.37 -9.10 5.68
CA MET A 165 8.39 -9.31 4.23
C MET A 165 9.77 -9.85 3.83
N MET A 166 10.01 -11.14 4.13
CA MET A 166 11.34 -11.75 4.05
C MET A 166 11.42 -12.91 3.04
N SER A 167 10.44 -13.02 2.14
CA SER A 167 10.38 -14.12 1.18
C SER A 167 11.30 -13.90 -0.02
N LYS A 168 12.05 -14.93 -0.42
CA LYS A 168 12.73 -14.98 -1.72
C LYS A 168 11.78 -15.14 -2.91
N GLN A 169 10.53 -15.60 -2.65
CA GLN A 169 9.55 -15.95 -3.68
C GLN A 169 8.69 -14.75 -4.09
N GLN A 170 8.90 -13.59 -3.47
CA GLN A 170 8.16 -12.38 -3.80
C GLN A 170 8.40 -11.92 -5.24
N TYR A 171 7.37 -11.33 -5.85
CA TYR A 171 7.44 -10.67 -7.13
C TYR A 171 6.68 -9.34 -7.04
N LEU A 172 7.39 -8.22 -7.07
CA LEU A 172 6.83 -6.91 -6.77
C LEU A 172 6.71 -5.99 -7.99
N SER A 173 7.53 -6.21 -9.02
CA SER A 173 7.43 -5.46 -10.27
C SER A 173 8.07 -6.22 -11.42
N ASP A 174 7.72 -5.85 -12.65
CA ASP A 174 8.35 -6.37 -13.87
C ASP A 174 9.78 -5.83 -14.05
N GLU A 175 10.15 -4.73 -13.40
CA GLU A 175 11.45 -4.08 -13.57
C GLU A 175 12.50 -4.52 -12.55
N GLY A 176 12.09 -4.68 -11.29
CA GLY A 176 13.01 -5.00 -10.20
C GLY A 176 12.80 -6.38 -9.56
N GLY A 177 11.71 -7.05 -9.85
CA GLY A 177 11.37 -8.43 -9.44
C GLY A 177 11.32 -8.69 -7.94
N ARG A 178 12.32 -8.28 -7.18
CA ARG A 178 12.48 -8.62 -5.76
C ARG A 178 12.90 -7.42 -4.94
N TRP A 179 12.34 -7.35 -3.74
CA TRP A 179 12.82 -6.44 -2.71
C TRP A 179 13.80 -7.16 -1.80
N HIS A 180 14.67 -6.39 -1.17
CA HIS A 180 15.48 -6.87 -0.06
C HIS A 180 14.58 -7.33 1.09
N PRO A 181 14.90 -8.42 1.82
CA PRO A 181 14.09 -8.81 2.99
C PRO A 181 14.07 -7.68 4.00
N HIS A 182 12.89 -7.38 4.54
CA HIS A 182 12.69 -6.24 5.42
C HIS A 182 11.56 -6.45 6.41
N LEU A 183 11.57 -5.61 7.44
CA LEU A 183 10.48 -5.42 8.38
C LEU A 183 9.80 -4.09 8.07
N MET A 184 8.49 -4.02 8.24
CA MET A 184 7.76 -2.75 8.20
C MET A 184 7.08 -2.49 9.54
N PHE A 185 7.14 -1.24 9.99
CA PHE A 185 6.45 -0.75 11.18
C PHE A 185 5.39 0.25 10.75
N PHE A 186 4.18 0.07 11.26
CA PHE A 186 3.03 0.90 10.94
C PHE A 186 2.74 1.85 12.10
N LEU A 187 2.93 3.14 11.89
CA LEU A 187 2.67 4.15 12.90
C LEU A 187 1.63 5.14 12.40
N PRO A 188 0.81 5.74 13.28
CA PRO A 188 0.08 6.95 12.92
C PRO A 188 1.01 7.96 12.27
N LEU A 189 0.50 8.91 11.48
CA LEU A 189 1.32 9.89 10.76
C LEU A 189 2.42 10.45 11.67
N THR A 190 3.65 10.02 11.40
CA THR A 190 4.85 10.32 12.17
C THR A 190 5.87 11.01 11.28
N ASP A 191 6.65 11.94 11.84
CA ASP A 191 7.76 12.55 11.12
C ASP A 191 8.84 11.49 10.80
N PRO A 192 9.18 11.25 9.53
CA PRO A 192 10.25 10.32 9.15
C PRO A 192 11.59 10.61 9.79
N MET A 193 11.93 11.90 10.00
CA MET A 193 13.18 12.32 10.60
C MET A 193 13.32 11.86 12.05
N ALA A 194 12.21 11.72 12.79
CA ALA A 194 12.23 11.21 14.17
C ALA A 194 12.77 9.77 14.28
N TRP A 195 12.75 9.01 13.14
CA TRP A 195 13.30 7.66 13.03
C TRP A 195 14.62 7.63 12.25
N GLY A 196 15.18 8.80 11.92
CA GLY A 196 16.41 8.91 11.15
C GLY A 196 16.25 8.52 9.67
N ALA A 197 15.02 8.44 9.14
CA ALA A 197 14.80 8.12 7.75
C ALA A 197 15.36 9.21 6.84
N GLY A 198 16.10 8.80 5.80
CA GLY A 198 16.73 9.73 4.87
C GLY A 198 18.05 10.34 5.35
N LEU A 199 18.51 10.04 6.56
CA LEU A 199 19.84 10.43 7.02
C LEU A 199 20.92 9.56 6.37
N LYS A 200 22.09 10.16 6.10
CA LYS A 200 23.23 9.44 5.51
C LYS A 200 23.62 8.24 6.40
N GLY A 201 23.63 7.05 5.81
CA GLY A 201 23.99 5.82 6.51
C GLY A 201 22.88 5.22 7.37
N SER A 202 21.70 5.84 7.44
CA SER A 202 20.55 5.24 8.11
C SER A 202 19.95 4.10 7.26
N PRO A 203 19.70 2.91 7.85
CA PRO A 203 19.00 1.85 7.14
C PRO A 203 17.48 2.09 7.06
N VAL A 204 16.95 3.11 7.73
CA VAL A 204 15.52 3.37 7.85
C VAL A 204 15.02 4.07 6.59
N ILE A 205 14.05 3.46 5.93
CA ILE A 205 13.28 4.05 4.82
C ILE A 205 11.88 4.37 5.36
N ALA A 206 11.34 5.52 5.00
CA ALA A 206 9.98 5.88 5.41
C ALA A 206 9.12 6.23 4.19
N MET A 207 7.88 5.78 4.23
CA MET A 207 6.83 6.09 3.26
C MET A 207 5.61 6.65 4.00
N LYS A 208 5.16 7.83 3.60
CA LYS A 208 3.90 8.40 4.12
C LYS A 208 2.75 7.90 3.26
N ASP A 209 1.81 7.24 3.89
CA ASP A 209 0.49 6.91 3.32
C ASP A 209 -0.53 7.88 3.92
N THR A 210 -0.76 8.99 3.22
CA THR A 210 -1.67 10.04 3.68
C THR A 210 -3.10 9.55 3.69
N GLU A 211 -3.50 8.77 2.68
CA GLU A 211 -4.83 8.18 2.56
C GLU A 211 -5.06 7.14 3.64
N GLY A 212 -4.04 6.32 3.92
CA GLY A 212 -4.03 5.34 5.03
C GLY A 212 -3.81 5.94 6.41
N ARG A 213 -3.62 7.25 6.53
CA ARG A 213 -3.37 7.95 7.81
C ARG A 213 -2.18 7.39 8.60
N LEU A 214 -1.14 6.93 7.93
CA LEU A 214 0.01 6.31 8.59
C LEU A 214 1.36 6.66 7.93
N THR A 215 2.42 6.40 8.66
CA THR A 215 3.79 6.35 8.15
C THR A 215 4.29 4.91 8.28
N VAL A 216 4.77 4.35 7.19
CA VAL A 216 5.40 3.03 7.17
C VAL A 216 6.90 3.23 7.25
N PHE A 217 7.54 2.64 8.26
CA PHE A 217 9.00 2.58 8.37
C PHE A 217 9.46 1.19 7.94
N LEU A 218 10.34 1.14 6.96
CA LEU A 218 10.88 -0.07 6.40
C LEU A 218 12.34 -0.20 6.79
N ILE A 219 12.70 -1.35 7.37
CA ILE A 219 14.06 -1.64 7.82
C ILE A 219 14.53 -2.91 7.13
N PRO A 220 15.47 -2.82 6.18
CA PRO A 220 16.08 -3.98 5.56
C PRO A 220 16.79 -4.86 6.58
N VAL A 221 16.75 -6.18 6.38
CA VAL A 221 17.44 -7.16 7.22
C VAL A 221 18.38 -8.04 6.40
N GLY A 222 19.44 -8.54 7.02
CA GLY A 222 20.50 -9.27 6.34
C GLY A 222 20.17 -10.73 5.97
N ARG A 223 18.95 -11.22 6.27
CA ARG A 223 18.59 -12.63 6.02
C ARG A 223 17.18 -12.76 5.48
N TRP A 224 17.01 -13.74 4.59
CA TRP A 224 15.72 -14.21 4.15
C TRP A 224 15.01 -15.03 5.24
N SER A 225 13.73 -15.28 5.07
CA SER A 225 12.93 -16.07 6.00
C SER A 225 13.41 -17.51 6.17
N ASP A 226 14.11 -18.08 5.18
CA ASP A 226 14.70 -19.40 5.22
C ASP A 226 16.06 -19.45 5.95
N GLY A 227 16.49 -18.33 6.53
CA GLY A 227 17.74 -18.17 7.28
C GLY A 227 18.99 -17.96 6.41
N THR A 228 18.89 -17.99 5.08
CA THR A 228 20.02 -17.71 4.20
C THR A 228 20.29 -16.20 4.12
N ASP A 229 21.54 -15.85 3.86
CA ASP A 229 21.94 -14.45 3.77
C ASP A 229 21.31 -13.73 2.57
N ALA A 230 20.88 -12.51 2.78
CA ALA A 230 20.46 -11.60 1.72
C ALA A 230 21.71 -10.97 1.05
N PRO A 231 21.61 -10.57 -0.24
CA PRO A 231 22.70 -9.83 -0.86
C PRO A 231 22.97 -8.54 -0.08
N PRO A 232 24.17 -7.98 -0.11
CA PRO A 232 24.45 -6.69 0.49
C PRO A 232 23.49 -5.61 -0.04
N ILE A 233 23.05 -4.69 0.82
CA ILE A 233 22.33 -3.51 0.39
C ILE A 233 23.35 -2.63 -0.31
N GLU A 234 23.24 -2.49 -1.63
CA GLU A 234 24.09 -1.56 -2.37
C GLU A 234 23.85 -0.15 -1.82
N GLY A 235 24.92 0.42 -1.26
CA GLY A 235 24.87 1.73 -0.63
C GLY A 235 24.48 2.82 -1.64
N LYS A 236 23.44 3.58 -1.32
CA LYS A 236 23.21 4.90 -1.92
C LYS A 236 24.16 5.93 -1.36
#